data_306de51fb6554d4633e3288d2518b80b
#
_entry.id   306de51fb6554d4633e3288d2518b80b
#
_cell.length_a   1.000
_cell.length_b   1.000
_cell.length_c   1.000
_cell.angle_alpha   90.00
_cell.angle_beta   90.00
_cell.angle_gamma   90.00
#
_symmetry.space_group_name_H-M   'P 1'
#
loop_
_entity.id
_entity.type
_entity.pdbx_description
1 polymer ?
#
loop_
_entity_poly.entity_id
_entity_poly.type
_entity_poly.pdbx_seq_one_letter_code
_entity_poly.pdbx_strand_id
1 'polypeptide(L)'
;MANNKIREEEVKNRIRQEFFQDYDATPILGDIDFAVTTKKSSEGELFDQEYFLWAEAKAGNTEDIYASFVQLIITIGKAHTHESYLPPRYLGAFDEEKIAFIEYHHIVSVFYQNDFNWNVTPSNHSTKEFHMLYDLLHEQLKKEISLFDLRKDEKELRKFIRSNFKLGKQRTNGINITKNNFIFVFQRWVEEVKPSIAVNWDDVPKTSVVDFFYADLISRNDYTLREE
;
A
#
# COMPACT_ATOMS: atom_id res chain seq x y z
N MET A 1 1.00 2.50 -29.55
CA MET A 1 0.43 2.59 -28.19
C MET A 1 -0.33 1.31 -27.78
N ALA A 2 -1.14 0.68 -28.63
CA ALA A 2 -1.89 -0.55 -28.25
C ALA A 2 -1.00 -1.75 -27.85
N ASN A 3 0.17 -1.91 -28.46
CA ASN A 3 1.07 -3.05 -28.20
C ASN A 3 1.74 -3.02 -26.81
N ASN A 4 2.02 -1.84 -26.26
CA ASN A 4 2.62 -1.73 -24.92
C ASN A 4 1.61 -2.05 -23.80
N LYS A 5 0.35 -1.66 -23.98
CA LYS A 5 -0.69 -1.91 -22.98
C LYS A 5 -1.03 -3.40 -22.84
N ILE A 6 -0.99 -4.14 -23.95
CA ILE A 6 -1.22 -5.60 -23.94
C ILE A 6 -0.07 -6.30 -23.20
N ARG A 7 1.17 -5.91 -23.44
CA ARG A 7 2.34 -6.49 -22.75
C ARG A 7 2.35 -6.22 -21.26
N GLU A 8 1.96 -5.04 -20.84
CA GLU A 8 1.88 -4.71 -19.41
C GLU A 8 0.83 -5.56 -18.66
N GLU A 9 -0.34 -5.75 -19.27
CA GLU A 9 -1.36 -6.67 -18.75
C GLU A 9 -0.88 -8.13 -18.70
N GLU A 10 -0.07 -8.56 -19.68
CA GLU A 10 0.54 -9.89 -19.65
C GLU A 10 1.53 -10.03 -18.48
N VAL A 11 2.34 -9.02 -18.21
CA VAL A 11 3.26 -9.00 -17.05
C VAL A 11 2.47 -9.06 -15.76
N LYS A 12 1.43 -8.23 -15.59
CA LYS A 12 0.55 -8.25 -14.41
C LYS A 12 -0.08 -9.63 -14.20
N ASN A 13 -0.61 -10.23 -15.23
CA ASN A 13 -1.23 -11.56 -15.17
C ASN A 13 -0.23 -12.66 -14.79
N ARG A 14 0.97 -12.62 -15.36
CA ARG A 14 2.04 -13.56 -15.01
C ARG A 14 2.43 -13.42 -13.53
N ILE A 15 2.73 -12.21 -13.08
CA ILE A 15 3.11 -11.94 -11.68
C ILE A 15 2.01 -12.39 -10.71
N ARG A 16 0.73 -12.11 -11.04
CA ARG A 16 -0.42 -12.59 -10.26
C ARG A 16 -0.44 -14.11 -10.15
N GLN A 17 -0.30 -14.80 -11.27
CA GLN A 17 -0.37 -16.26 -11.33
C GLN A 17 0.83 -16.94 -10.68
N GLU A 18 2.03 -16.39 -10.82
CA GLU A 18 3.24 -17.02 -10.31
C GLU A 18 3.46 -16.78 -8.82
N PHE A 19 3.20 -15.56 -8.33
CA PHE A 19 3.62 -15.15 -6.99
C PHE A 19 2.47 -14.84 -6.02
N PHE A 20 1.28 -14.48 -6.53
CA PHE A 20 0.17 -14.02 -5.70
C PHE A 20 -1.07 -14.91 -5.79
N GLN A 21 -0.93 -16.20 -6.09
CA GLN A 21 -2.06 -17.16 -6.18
C GLN A 21 -2.85 -17.29 -4.88
N ASP A 22 -2.18 -17.16 -3.74
CA ASP A 22 -2.79 -17.27 -2.42
C ASP A 22 -3.49 -15.98 -1.95
N TYR A 23 -3.41 -14.93 -2.76
CA TYR A 23 -3.94 -13.59 -2.49
C TYR A 23 -4.98 -13.19 -3.52
N ASP A 24 -5.75 -12.14 -3.22
CA ASP A 24 -6.56 -11.46 -4.22
C ASP A 24 -5.73 -10.31 -4.82
N ALA A 25 -5.36 -10.46 -6.07
CA ALA A 25 -4.65 -9.45 -6.85
C ALA A 25 -5.50 -8.94 -8.03
N THR A 26 -6.83 -8.99 -7.88
CA THR A 26 -7.79 -8.49 -8.86
C THR A 26 -8.39 -7.11 -8.56
N PRO A 27 -8.29 -6.57 -7.32
CA PRO A 27 -8.90 -5.28 -7.02
C PRO A 27 -8.35 -4.18 -7.92
N ILE A 28 -9.26 -3.35 -8.41
CA ILE A 28 -8.94 -2.09 -9.08
C ILE A 28 -8.99 -1.00 -8.01
N LEU A 29 -7.90 -0.29 -7.83
CA LEU A 29 -7.78 0.77 -6.84
C LEU A 29 -7.41 2.09 -7.53
N GLY A 30 -8.43 2.79 -8.03
CA GLY A 30 -8.23 4.03 -8.77
C GLY A 30 -7.28 3.84 -9.97
N ASP A 31 -6.22 4.64 -10.02
CA ASP A 31 -5.21 4.62 -11.08
C ASP A 31 -3.99 3.72 -10.74
N ILE A 32 -4.06 2.92 -9.66
CA ILE A 32 -2.97 2.01 -9.29
C ILE A 32 -3.02 0.76 -10.15
N ASP A 33 -1.93 0.45 -10.81
CA ASP A 33 -1.83 -0.62 -11.80
C ASP A 33 -2.03 -2.02 -11.22
N PHE A 34 -1.56 -2.24 -9.99
CA PHE A 34 -1.59 -3.55 -9.36
C PHE A 34 -1.74 -3.43 -7.86
N ALA A 35 -2.75 -4.10 -7.31
CA ALA A 35 -3.00 -4.12 -5.88
C ALA A 35 -3.18 -5.57 -5.40
N VAL A 36 -2.65 -5.88 -4.22
CA VAL A 36 -2.76 -7.21 -3.58
C VAL A 36 -3.40 -7.08 -2.23
N THR A 37 -4.45 -7.88 -2.00
CA THR A 37 -5.17 -7.97 -0.74
C THR A 37 -5.29 -9.41 -0.27
N THR A 38 -5.88 -9.61 0.89
CA THR A 38 -6.33 -10.95 1.32
C THR A 38 -7.43 -11.46 0.40
N LYS A 39 -7.46 -12.78 0.16
CA LYS A 39 -8.67 -13.39 -0.41
C LYS A 39 -9.83 -13.21 0.57
N LYS A 40 -10.97 -12.75 0.07
CA LYS A 40 -12.18 -12.66 0.88
C LYS A 40 -12.53 -14.06 1.38
N SER A 41 -12.58 -14.24 2.69
CA SER A 41 -13.29 -15.36 3.27
C SER A 41 -14.77 -15.16 2.95
N SER A 42 -15.42 -16.18 2.40
CA SER A 42 -16.84 -16.17 2.07
C SER A 42 -17.66 -15.79 3.31
N GLU A 43 -18.55 -14.82 3.15
CA GLU A 43 -19.62 -14.41 4.06
C GLU A 43 -19.22 -13.47 5.22
N GLY A 44 -19.54 -12.21 5.07
CA GLY A 44 -19.90 -11.30 6.15
C GLY A 44 -18.93 -10.23 6.57
N GLU A 45 -17.72 -10.21 6.09
CA GLU A 45 -16.81 -9.10 6.40
C GLU A 45 -17.13 -7.88 5.51
N LEU A 46 -17.92 -6.98 6.05
CA LEU A 46 -18.28 -5.70 5.44
C LEU A 46 -17.09 -4.72 5.38
N PHE A 47 -15.95 -5.09 5.95
CA PHE A 47 -14.86 -4.17 6.26
C PHE A 47 -13.56 -4.58 5.61
N ASP A 48 -13.05 -3.64 4.93
CA ASP A 48 -11.73 -3.33 4.40
C ASP A 48 -10.78 -4.51 4.09
N GLN A 49 -10.61 -4.70 2.81
CA GLN A 49 -9.50 -5.47 2.28
C GLN A 49 -8.19 -4.83 2.78
N GLU A 50 -7.45 -5.56 3.64
CA GLU A 50 -6.10 -5.14 3.97
C GLU A 50 -5.23 -5.25 2.72
N TYR A 51 -4.73 -4.11 2.25
CA TYR A 51 -3.80 -4.09 1.14
C TYR A 51 -2.39 -4.44 1.63
N PHE A 52 -1.80 -5.44 1.01
CA PHE A 52 -0.40 -5.77 1.24
C PHE A 52 0.53 -5.01 0.31
N LEU A 53 0.06 -4.72 -0.89
CA LEU A 53 0.85 -4.12 -1.95
C LEU A 53 0.01 -3.20 -2.81
N TRP A 54 0.56 -2.02 -3.11
CA TRP A 54 0.21 -1.20 -4.26
C TRP A 54 1.44 -1.09 -5.14
N ALA A 55 1.31 -1.37 -6.44
CA ALA A 55 2.47 -1.42 -7.31
C ALA A 55 2.21 -0.81 -8.69
N GLU A 56 3.29 -0.30 -9.28
CA GLU A 56 3.40 0.10 -10.67
C GLU A 56 3.92 -1.07 -11.48
N ALA A 57 3.31 -1.34 -12.62
CA ALA A 57 3.73 -2.37 -13.56
C ALA A 57 4.33 -1.73 -14.82
N LYS A 58 5.32 -2.38 -15.40
CA LYS A 58 5.93 -1.95 -16.66
C LYS A 58 6.04 -3.12 -17.63
N ALA A 59 5.85 -2.81 -18.92
CA ALA A 59 6.18 -3.74 -19.99
C ALA A 59 7.68 -3.69 -20.30
N GLY A 60 8.27 -4.85 -20.65
CA GLY A 60 9.69 -4.96 -20.94
C GLY A 60 10.55 -4.97 -19.70
N ASN A 61 11.83 -4.64 -19.87
CA ASN A 61 12.85 -4.72 -18.81
C ASN A 61 13.81 -3.53 -18.81
N THR A 62 13.50 -2.49 -19.56
CA THR A 62 14.38 -1.33 -19.79
C THR A 62 14.10 -0.17 -18.85
N GLU A 63 12.96 -0.20 -18.17
CA GLU A 63 12.57 0.87 -17.26
C GLU A 63 13.41 0.85 -15.98
N ASP A 64 13.71 2.05 -15.50
CA ASP A 64 14.33 2.22 -14.19
C ASP A 64 13.30 1.93 -13.10
N ILE A 65 13.61 0.96 -12.23
CA ILE A 65 12.73 0.56 -11.14
C ILE A 65 12.45 1.73 -10.16
N TYR A 66 13.41 2.62 -9.97
CA TYR A 66 13.24 3.79 -9.12
C TYR A 66 12.28 4.80 -9.75
N ALA A 67 12.36 5.00 -11.07
CA ALA A 67 11.41 5.82 -11.81
C ALA A 67 9.99 5.27 -11.72
N SER A 68 9.82 3.95 -11.73
CA SER A 68 8.52 3.30 -11.53
C SER A 68 7.96 3.54 -10.13
N PHE A 69 8.78 3.54 -9.08
CA PHE A 69 8.34 3.94 -7.74
C PHE A 69 7.91 5.40 -7.69
N VAL A 70 8.67 6.32 -8.31
CA VAL A 70 8.30 7.73 -8.36
C VAL A 70 6.98 7.92 -9.10
N GLN A 71 6.75 7.22 -10.20
CA GLN A 71 5.48 7.24 -10.92
C GLN A 71 4.32 6.78 -10.03
N LEU A 72 4.48 5.66 -9.31
CA LEU A 72 3.48 5.16 -8.37
C LEU A 72 3.18 6.20 -7.27
N ILE A 73 4.21 6.82 -6.69
CA ILE A 73 4.06 7.83 -5.65
C ILE A 73 3.29 9.05 -6.17
N ILE A 74 3.59 9.52 -7.39
CA ILE A 74 2.82 10.60 -8.03
C ILE A 74 1.37 10.18 -8.25
N THR A 75 1.12 8.94 -8.70
CA THR A 75 -0.24 8.40 -8.87
C THR A 75 -1.02 8.44 -7.56
N ILE A 76 -0.42 7.94 -6.48
CA ILE A 76 -1.03 7.94 -5.13
C ILE A 76 -1.30 9.36 -4.64
N GLY A 77 -0.34 10.27 -4.77
CA GLY A 77 -0.46 11.65 -4.32
C GLY A 77 -1.52 12.42 -5.11
N LYS A 78 -1.53 12.30 -6.43
CA LYS A 78 -2.50 12.95 -7.32
C LYS A 78 -3.93 12.53 -7.04
N ALA A 79 -4.17 11.24 -6.83
CA ALA A 79 -5.49 10.69 -6.56
C ALA A 79 -5.89 10.80 -5.07
N HIS A 80 -5.01 11.32 -4.20
CA HIS A 80 -5.20 11.30 -2.75
C HIS A 80 -5.55 9.91 -2.18
N THR A 81 -5.01 8.86 -2.82
CA THR A 81 -5.30 7.48 -2.44
C THR A 81 -4.82 7.19 -1.03
N HIS A 82 -3.69 7.79 -0.61
CA HIS A 82 -3.12 7.68 0.74
C HIS A 82 -4.02 8.26 1.84
N GLU A 83 -4.98 9.11 1.48
CA GLU A 83 -5.97 9.69 2.40
C GLU A 83 -7.29 8.92 2.39
N SER A 84 -7.62 8.29 1.25
CA SER A 84 -8.92 7.68 1.00
C SER A 84 -8.99 6.21 1.38
N TYR A 85 -7.84 5.53 1.47
CA TYR A 85 -7.76 4.10 1.77
C TYR A 85 -6.74 3.82 2.87
N LEU A 86 -6.92 2.71 3.59
CA LEU A 86 -5.87 2.20 4.45
C LEU A 86 -4.64 1.89 3.59
N PRO A 87 -3.47 2.46 3.94
CA PRO A 87 -2.29 2.28 3.13
C PRO A 87 -1.85 0.80 3.14
N PRO A 88 -1.20 0.33 2.06
CA PRO A 88 -0.66 -1.01 2.00
C PRO A 88 0.54 -1.16 2.94
N ARG A 89 1.00 -2.38 3.14
CA ARG A 89 2.28 -2.60 3.84
C ARG A 89 3.45 -2.19 2.99
N TYR A 90 3.38 -2.49 1.70
CA TYR A 90 4.44 -2.24 0.72
C TYR A 90 3.93 -1.43 -0.45
N LEU A 91 4.78 -0.54 -0.93
CA LEU A 91 4.74 -0.09 -2.31
C LEU A 91 5.66 -1.00 -3.13
N GLY A 92 5.34 -1.18 -4.40
CA GLY A 92 6.12 -2.02 -5.30
C GLY A 92 6.24 -1.47 -6.70
N ALA A 93 7.21 -1.99 -7.42
CA ALA A 93 7.33 -1.80 -8.85
C ALA A 93 7.86 -3.08 -9.48
N PHE A 94 7.38 -3.43 -10.66
CA PHE A 94 7.85 -4.64 -11.35
C PHE A 94 7.76 -4.51 -12.87
N ASP A 95 8.58 -5.31 -13.52
CA ASP A 95 8.62 -5.50 -14.96
C ASP A 95 8.72 -6.99 -15.33
N GLU A 96 9.18 -7.31 -16.54
CA GLU A 96 9.32 -8.70 -17.02
C GLU A 96 10.43 -9.50 -16.30
N GLU A 97 11.39 -8.83 -15.67
CA GLU A 97 12.58 -9.48 -15.11
C GLU A 97 12.75 -9.29 -13.62
N LYS A 98 12.20 -8.22 -13.04
CA LYS A 98 12.45 -7.84 -11.64
C LYS A 98 11.19 -7.35 -10.96
N ILE A 99 11.15 -7.51 -9.64
CA ILE A 99 10.17 -6.93 -8.75
C ILE A 99 10.87 -6.34 -7.52
N ALA A 100 10.42 -5.18 -7.09
CA ALA A 100 10.95 -4.51 -5.92
C ALA A 100 9.84 -4.10 -4.97
N PHE A 101 10.16 -4.06 -3.68
CA PHE A 101 9.26 -3.66 -2.61
C PHE A 101 9.94 -2.67 -1.68
N ILE A 102 9.18 -1.68 -1.20
CA ILE A 102 9.57 -0.81 -0.09
C ILE A 102 8.44 -0.76 0.92
N GLU A 103 8.74 -0.78 2.21
CA GLU A 103 7.71 -0.61 3.23
C GLU A 103 7.10 0.80 3.12
N TYR A 104 5.77 0.89 3.14
CA TYR A 104 5.03 2.14 2.93
C TYR A 104 5.50 3.24 3.90
N HIS A 105 5.83 2.89 5.14
CA HIS A 105 6.22 3.86 6.16
C HIS A 105 7.51 4.63 5.81
N HIS A 106 8.40 4.06 5.00
CA HIS A 106 9.59 4.79 4.52
C HIS A 106 9.23 5.95 3.58
N ILE A 107 8.07 5.87 2.94
CA ILE A 107 7.65 6.83 1.90
C ILE A 107 6.56 7.78 2.39
N VAL A 108 5.84 7.43 3.44
CA VAL A 108 4.61 8.14 3.87
C VAL A 108 4.79 9.63 4.08
N SER A 109 5.95 10.07 4.59
CA SER A 109 6.25 11.49 4.82
C SER A 109 6.25 12.35 3.56
N VAL A 110 6.46 11.75 2.40
CA VAL A 110 6.48 12.45 1.12
C VAL A 110 5.11 13.00 0.76
N PHE A 111 4.03 12.27 1.10
CA PHE A 111 2.66 12.68 0.80
C PHE A 111 2.18 13.89 1.62
N TYR A 112 2.90 14.24 2.68
CA TYR A 112 2.55 15.35 3.56
C TYR A 112 3.40 16.61 3.32
N GLN A 113 4.09 16.69 2.19
CA GLN A 113 4.79 17.92 1.76
C GLN A 113 3.76 18.95 1.27
N ASN A 114 3.63 20.05 2.00
CA ASN A 114 2.59 21.05 1.74
C ASN A 114 2.72 21.79 0.41
N ASP A 115 3.93 21.92 -0.13
CA ASP A 115 4.22 22.72 -1.32
C ASP A 115 4.45 21.90 -2.61
N PHE A 116 4.16 20.60 -2.57
CA PHE A 116 4.36 19.75 -3.75
C PHE A 116 3.12 19.74 -4.66
N ASN A 117 3.33 20.03 -5.95
CA ASN A 117 2.27 20.00 -6.94
C ASN A 117 2.02 18.57 -7.43
N TRP A 118 1.03 17.90 -6.84
CA TRP A 118 0.62 16.54 -7.24
C TRP A 118 -0.14 16.48 -8.57
N ASN A 119 -0.62 17.62 -9.11
CA ASN A 119 -1.43 17.64 -10.33
C ASN A 119 -0.58 17.57 -11.61
N VAL A 120 0.23 16.52 -11.71
CA VAL A 120 1.05 16.21 -12.90
C VAL A 120 0.66 14.85 -13.47
N THR A 121 1.10 14.56 -14.69
CA THR A 121 0.88 13.24 -15.30
C THR A 121 1.97 12.28 -14.80
N PRO A 122 1.62 11.21 -14.07
CA PRO A 122 2.61 10.32 -13.44
C PRO A 122 3.62 9.70 -14.41
N SER A 123 3.17 9.34 -15.62
CA SER A 123 4.02 8.76 -16.67
C SER A 123 4.86 9.80 -17.44
N ASN A 124 4.74 11.10 -17.13
CA ASN A 124 5.56 12.12 -17.75
C ASN A 124 6.82 12.38 -16.93
N HIS A 125 7.85 11.59 -17.17
CA HIS A 125 9.13 11.66 -16.47
C HIS A 125 9.93 12.96 -16.73
N SER A 126 9.48 13.81 -17.67
CA SER A 126 10.14 15.08 -17.97
C SER A 126 9.66 16.25 -17.10
N THR A 127 8.69 16.02 -16.20
CA THR A 127 8.17 17.09 -15.33
C THR A 127 9.17 17.43 -14.23
N LYS A 128 9.14 18.70 -13.80
CA LYS A 128 9.96 19.16 -12.67
C LYS A 128 9.64 18.37 -11.40
N GLU A 129 8.37 18.12 -11.18
CA GLU A 129 7.86 17.39 -10.01
C GLU A 129 8.39 15.95 -9.99
N PHE A 130 8.44 15.29 -11.16
CA PHE A 130 9.02 13.96 -11.27
C PHE A 130 10.50 13.95 -10.88
N HIS A 131 11.28 14.86 -11.43
CA HIS A 131 12.70 14.96 -11.10
C HIS A 131 12.94 15.31 -9.63
N MET A 132 12.16 16.23 -9.07
CA MET A 132 12.26 16.58 -7.65
C MET A 132 12.02 15.37 -6.74
N LEU A 133 10.99 14.56 -7.01
CA LEU A 133 10.73 13.33 -6.24
C LEU A 133 11.79 12.27 -6.49
N TYR A 134 12.23 12.10 -7.71
CA TYR A 134 13.28 11.15 -8.05
C TYR A 134 14.57 11.46 -7.27
N ASP A 135 15.04 12.71 -7.31
CA ASP A 135 16.24 13.14 -6.59
C ASP A 135 16.07 13.01 -5.06
N LEU A 136 14.89 13.35 -4.55
CA LEU A 136 14.59 13.26 -3.12
C LEU A 136 14.62 11.81 -2.63
N LEU A 137 14.07 10.89 -3.41
CA LEU A 137 13.82 9.51 -2.97
C LEU A 137 14.90 8.52 -3.40
N HIS A 138 15.73 8.85 -4.38
CA HIS A 138 16.63 7.90 -5.01
C HIS A 138 17.55 7.19 -4.02
N GLU A 139 18.23 7.93 -3.15
CA GLU A 139 19.14 7.33 -2.16
C GLU A 139 18.39 6.51 -1.10
N GLN A 140 17.22 6.95 -0.71
CA GLN A 140 16.37 6.23 0.22
C GLN A 140 15.85 4.93 -0.41
N LEU A 141 15.32 4.99 -1.62
CA LEU A 141 14.87 3.83 -2.37
C LEU A 141 16.01 2.82 -2.53
N LYS A 142 17.18 3.28 -2.96
CA LYS A 142 18.37 2.43 -3.15
C LYS A 142 18.78 1.67 -1.89
N LYS A 143 18.58 2.28 -0.73
CA LYS A 143 18.95 1.69 0.56
C LYS A 143 17.88 0.73 1.09
N GLU A 144 16.61 1.07 0.93
CA GLU A 144 15.50 0.45 1.67
C GLU A 144 14.69 -0.56 0.81
N ILE A 145 14.88 -0.60 -0.52
CA ILE A 145 14.15 -1.53 -1.36
C ILE A 145 14.65 -2.97 -1.19
N SER A 146 13.71 -3.91 -1.23
CA SER A 146 13.98 -5.34 -1.45
C SER A 146 13.76 -5.64 -2.93
N LEU A 147 14.84 -5.81 -3.69
CA LEU A 147 14.82 -6.08 -5.13
C LEU A 147 15.09 -7.56 -5.39
N PHE A 148 14.30 -8.16 -6.28
CA PHE A 148 14.39 -9.55 -6.69
C PHE A 148 14.39 -9.67 -8.22
N ASP A 149 15.29 -10.48 -8.76
CA ASP A 149 15.22 -10.99 -10.13
C ASP A 149 14.21 -12.15 -10.16
N LEU A 150 13.19 -12.05 -11.00
CA LEU A 150 12.07 -13.00 -11.03
C LEU A 150 12.49 -14.44 -11.35
N ARG A 151 13.63 -14.64 -12.00
CA ARG A 151 14.15 -15.96 -12.37
C ARG A 151 15.19 -16.47 -11.38
N LYS A 152 16.13 -15.59 -10.99
CA LYS A 152 17.26 -15.99 -10.14
C LYS A 152 16.86 -16.09 -8.68
N ASP A 153 16.02 -15.16 -8.21
CA ASP A 153 15.67 -15.00 -6.80
C ASP A 153 14.25 -15.51 -6.49
N GLU A 154 13.69 -16.42 -7.32
CA GLU A 154 12.32 -16.91 -7.19
C GLU A 154 12.03 -17.45 -5.78
N LYS A 155 12.94 -18.23 -5.21
CA LYS A 155 12.76 -18.84 -3.89
C LYS A 155 12.75 -17.80 -2.78
N GLU A 156 13.65 -16.84 -2.86
CA GLU A 156 13.79 -15.72 -1.92
C GLU A 156 12.56 -14.80 -2.00
N LEU A 157 12.09 -14.51 -3.21
CA LEU A 157 10.87 -13.74 -3.46
C LEU A 157 9.64 -14.43 -2.86
N ARG A 158 9.46 -15.74 -3.11
CA ARG A 158 8.35 -16.51 -2.50
C ARG A 158 8.44 -16.51 -0.97
N LYS A 159 9.64 -16.65 -0.41
CA LYS A 159 9.86 -16.57 1.04
C LYS A 159 9.52 -15.18 1.58
N PHE A 160 9.95 -14.12 0.88
CA PHE A 160 9.65 -12.74 1.24
C PHE A 160 8.12 -12.51 1.28
N ILE A 161 7.40 -12.88 0.23
CA ILE A 161 5.94 -12.74 0.16
C ILE A 161 5.26 -13.50 1.30
N ARG A 162 5.57 -14.78 1.48
CA ARG A 162 4.98 -15.61 2.55
C ARG A 162 5.27 -15.10 3.96
N SER A 163 6.40 -14.45 4.17
CA SER A 163 6.79 -13.94 5.48
C SER A 163 6.17 -12.58 5.78
N ASN A 164 5.92 -11.77 4.77
CA ASN A 164 5.53 -10.37 4.94
C ASN A 164 4.05 -10.09 4.61
N PHE A 165 3.44 -10.88 3.74
CA PHE A 165 2.04 -10.70 3.34
C PHE A 165 1.13 -11.61 4.18
N LYS A 166 1.11 -11.35 5.49
CA LYS A 166 0.29 -12.09 6.45
C LYS A 166 -0.62 -11.15 7.21
N LEU A 167 -1.87 -11.58 7.42
CA LEU A 167 -2.78 -10.91 8.35
C LEU A 167 -2.19 -10.88 9.76
N GLY A 168 -2.45 -9.80 10.50
CA GLY A 168 -2.06 -9.68 11.90
C GLY A 168 -0.56 -9.53 12.16
N LYS A 169 0.29 -9.41 11.14
CA LYS A 169 1.68 -9.01 11.36
C LYS A 169 1.69 -7.53 11.76
N GLN A 170 2.16 -7.24 12.98
CA GLN A 170 2.32 -5.86 13.44
C GLN A 170 3.11 -5.05 12.42
N ARG A 171 2.62 -3.88 12.09
CA ARG A 171 3.36 -2.91 11.29
C ARG A 171 4.46 -2.33 12.17
N THR A 172 5.66 -2.20 11.64
CA THR A 172 6.82 -1.67 12.35
C THR A 172 6.63 -0.19 12.71
N ASN A 173 5.81 0.52 11.96
CA ASN A 173 5.40 1.89 12.26
C ASN A 173 3.89 2.02 12.04
N GLY A 174 3.24 2.73 12.93
CA GLY A 174 1.80 2.89 12.95
C GLY A 174 1.25 3.63 11.70
N ILE A 175 -0.04 3.46 11.47
CA ILE A 175 -0.77 4.21 10.46
C ILE A 175 -1.05 5.61 11.03
N ASN A 176 -0.68 6.66 10.31
CA ASN A 176 -1.10 8.01 10.65
C ASN A 176 -2.62 8.13 10.47
N ILE A 177 -3.32 8.48 11.54
CA ILE A 177 -4.76 8.70 11.50
C ILE A 177 -4.98 10.14 11.04
N THR A 178 -5.74 10.29 9.96
CA THR A 178 -6.15 11.56 9.39
C THR A 178 -7.67 11.65 9.40
N LYS A 179 -8.23 12.83 9.19
CA LYS A 179 -9.68 13.02 9.03
C LYS A 179 -10.28 12.15 7.91
N ASN A 180 -9.48 11.80 6.89
CA ASN A 180 -9.94 11.07 5.72
C ASN A 180 -9.95 9.55 5.95
N ASN A 181 -9.04 9.01 6.78
CA ASN A 181 -8.97 7.58 7.08
C ASN A 181 -9.52 7.19 8.46
N PHE A 182 -9.91 8.18 9.28
CA PHE A 182 -10.38 7.96 10.64
C PHE A 182 -11.50 6.91 10.73
N ILE A 183 -12.50 7.03 9.85
CA ILE A 183 -13.65 6.11 9.84
C ILE A 183 -13.22 4.68 9.59
N PHE A 184 -12.31 4.45 8.63
CA PHE A 184 -11.80 3.12 8.32
C PHE A 184 -10.99 2.53 9.49
N VAL A 185 -10.11 3.34 10.09
CA VAL A 185 -9.32 2.92 11.26
C VAL A 185 -10.23 2.59 12.43
N PHE A 186 -11.26 3.42 12.68
CA PHE A 186 -12.23 3.21 13.74
C PHE A 186 -13.07 1.94 13.52
N GLN A 187 -13.57 1.72 12.32
CA GLN A 187 -14.34 0.53 11.97
C GLN A 187 -13.51 -0.74 12.20
N ARG A 188 -12.27 -0.75 11.72
CA ARG A 188 -11.35 -1.87 11.92
C ARG A 188 -11.10 -2.16 13.39
N TRP A 189 -10.86 -1.13 14.18
CA TRP A 189 -10.69 -1.28 15.63
C TRP A 189 -11.95 -1.85 16.29
N VAL A 190 -13.13 -1.38 15.91
CA VAL A 190 -14.41 -1.91 16.42
C VAL A 190 -14.52 -3.41 16.15
N GLU A 191 -14.20 -3.87 14.94
CA GLU A 191 -14.25 -5.30 14.58
C GLU A 191 -13.27 -6.14 15.41
N GLU A 192 -12.08 -5.61 15.69
CA GLU A 192 -11.07 -6.30 16.50
C GLU A 192 -11.47 -6.39 17.99
N VAL A 193 -12.09 -5.35 18.52
CA VAL A 193 -12.38 -5.22 19.98
C VAL A 193 -13.75 -5.78 20.34
N LYS A 194 -14.73 -5.69 19.43
CA LYS A 194 -16.11 -6.16 19.66
C LYS A 194 -16.20 -7.60 20.19
N PRO A 195 -15.46 -8.59 19.67
CA PRO A 195 -15.48 -9.95 20.23
C PRO A 195 -14.91 -10.07 21.63
N SER A 196 -14.06 -9.12 22.03
CA SER A 196 -13.39 -9.12 23.34
C SER A 196 -14.20 -8.42 24.44
N ILE A 197 -15.25 -7.67 24.07
CA ILE A 197 -16.11 -7.00 25.01
C ILE A 197 -17.21 -7.98 25.45
N ALA A 198 -17.07 -8.50 26.66
CA ALA A 198 -18.00 -9.48 27.27
C ALA A 198 -19.39 -8.91 27.59
N VAL A 199 -19.66 -7.66 27.28
CA VAL A 199 -20.91 -6.96 27.52
C VAL A 199 -21.69 -6.85 26.23
N ASN A 200 -23.03 -6.84 26.31
CA ASN A 200 -23.87 -6.61 25.15
C ASN A 200 -23.43 -5.29 24.48
N TRP A 201 -22.94 -5.39 23.24
CA TRP A 201 -22.40 -4.25 22.48
C TRP A 201 -23.40 -3.10 22.36
N ASP A 202 -24.67 -3.41 22.30
CA ASP A 202 -25.74 -2.44 22.15
C ASP A 202 -25.96 -1.59 23.43
N ASP A 203 -25.47 -2.08 24.57
CA ASP A 203 -25.52 -1.39 25.87
C ASP A 203 -24.32 -0.49 26.13
N VAL A 204 -23.30 -0.52 25.27
CA VAL A 204 -22.12 0.33 25.43
C VAL A 204 -22.45 1.76 24.96
N PRO A 205 -22.28 2.78 25.82
CA PRO A 205 -22.48 4.16 25.40
C PRO A 205 -21.56 4.52 24.23
N LYS A 206 -22.13 4.98 23.12
CA LYS A 206 -21.38 5.29 21.88
C LYS A 206 -20.27 6.33 22.09
N THR A 207 -20.44 7.25 23.04
CA THR A 207 -19.42 8.22 23.42
C THR A 207 -18.20 7.56 24.08
N SER A 208 -18.41 6.52 24.90
CA SER A 208 -17.33 5.79 25.56
C SER A 208 -16.52 4.94 24.58
N VAL A 209 -17.13 4.50 23.47
CA VAL A 209 -16.43 3.72 22.43
C VAL A 209 -15.33 4.54 21.77
N VAL A 210 -15.56 5.82 21.53
CA VAL A 210 -14.55 6.71 20.94
C VAL A 210 -13.40 6.94 21.91
N ASP A 211 -13.68 7.13 23.20
CA ASP A 211 -12.64 7.31 24.20
C ASP A 211 -11.78 6.05 24.36
N PHE A 212 -12.41 4.88 24.36
CA PHE A 212 -11.69 3.59 24.37
C PHE A 212 -10.85 3.39 23.12
N PHE A 213 -11.37 3.76 21.96
CA PHE A 213 -10.67 3.71 20.71
C PHE A 213 -9.36 4.52 20.75
N TYR A 214 -9.42 5.78 21.18
CA TYR A 214 -8.24 6.62 21.31
C TYR A 214 -7.24 6.07 22.32
N ALA A 215 -7.70 5.65 23.48
CA ALA A 215 -6.83 5.10 24.51
C ALA A 215 -6.11 3.81 24.05
N ASP A 216 -6.83 2.93 23.37
CA ASP A 216 -6.28 1.67 22.88
C ASP A 216 -5.29 1.88 21.75
N LEU A 217 -5.60 2.74 20.78
CA LEU A 217 -4.69 3.06 19.67
C LEU A 217 -3.37 3.65 20.14
N ILE A 218 -3.42 4.58 21.09
CA ILE A 218 -2.21 5.20 21.66
C ILE A 218 -1.38 4.15 22.41
N SER A 219 -2.03 3.22 23.12
CA SER A 219 -1.33 2.18 23.88
C SER A 219 -0.62 1.13 23.02
N ARG A 220 -1.14 0.85 21.84
CA ARG A 220 -0.62 -0.21 20.93
C ARG A 220 0.60 0.22 20.12
N ASN A 221 0.91 1.51 20.02
CA ASN A 221 1.92 2.07 19.11
C ASN A 221 1.71 1.70 17.61
N ASP A 222 0.54 1.18 17.25
CA ASP A 222 0.22 0.77 15.88
C ASP A 222 -0.25 1.96 15.02
N TYR A 223 -0.63 3.06 15.68
CA TYR A 223 -1.18 4.25 15.05
C TYR A 223 -0.57 5.50 15.65
N THR A 224 -0.41 6.52 14.83
CA THR A 224 -0.02 7.86 15.27
C THR A 224 -1.07 8.87 14.84
N LEU A 225 -1.48 9.73 15.78
CA LEU A 225 -2.30 10.90 15.46
C LEU A 225 -1.39 11.98 14.90
N ARG A 226 -1.76 12.54 13.76
CA ARG A 226 -1.11 13.73 13.24
C ARG A 226 -1.73 14.93 13.95
N GLU A 227 -0.91 15.71 14.62
CA GLU A 227 -1.31 17.04 15.05
C GLU A 227 -1.51 17.89 13.79
N GLU A 228 -2.73 18.42 13.60
CA GLU A 228 -3.06 19.40 12.55
C GLU A 228 -2.84 20.83 13.08
#